data_052ad89fdbb801d50197f991dd81ef86
#
_entry.id   052ad89fdbb801d50197f991dd81ef86
#
_cell.length_a   1.000
_cell.length_b   1.000
_cell.length_c   1.000
_cell.angle_alpha   90.00
_cell.angle_beta   90.00
_cell.angle_gamma   90.00
#
_symmetry.space_group_name_H-M   'P 1'
#
loop_
_entity.id
_entity.type
_entity.pdbx_description
1 polymer ?
#
loop_
_entity_poly.entity_id
_entity_poly.type
_entity_poly.pdbx_seq_one_letter_code
_entity_poly.pdbx_strand_id
1 'polypeptide(L)'
;MLHLLIGTDWTRNSGEVLARLSRDVRHRRPGRILMVPELISHETERALCRSAGDTASRYAEVLSFTRLARRAAEQAGSGAMECLDGGGRVVAMAAAARQLASRLKAYAAVETKPEFLTQLIDGVDEFKRCCISPADLKAAAAQTEGSLAQKLEELSLLMESYDSLCSRGKRDPRDQMTWLLEQLEDGDFARQHVFYIDGFPDFTRQHMAILEHLIQFSPEVTVSLNCDSVGSHQLAFEKAGQTASELYRAAQRLHVPVEVEEIPQREDPLCILREKLFQGPIQQGSAAQFLRVCRADSPWAEVMEAAHRVRALVSQGCRYRDITLVCTDMGQYQPLVSLIFSRMHIPVYQSGTEDILQKSMISTVLTALDAALSDYDQRS
;
A
#
# COMPACT_ATOMS: atom_id res chain seq x y z
N MET A 1 10.36 23.40 0.66
CA MET A 1 11.59 22.78 1.18
C MET A 1 11.31 21.32 1.47
N LEU A 2 12.23 20.39 1.13
CA LEU A 2 12.11 18.97 1.42
C LEU A 2 13.05 18.58 2.56
N HIS A 3 12.50 17.94 3.61
CA HIS A 3 13.27 17.30 4.67
C HIS A 3 13.17 15.78 4.52
N LEU A 4 14.31 15.11 4.37
CA LEU A 4 14.41 13.65 4.36
C LEU A 4 14.94 13.19 5.72
N LEU A 5 14.08 12.55 6.52
CA LEU A 5 14.47 11.94 7.78
C LEU A 5 14.82 10.48 7.51
N ILE A 6 16.07 10.11 7.69
CA ILE A 6 16.54 8.75 7.45
C ILE A 6 17.06 8.12 8.74
N GLY A 7 16.84 6.84 8.90
CA GLY A 7 17.31 6.08 10.04
C GLY A 7 16.92 4.62 9.92
N THR A 8 17.65 3.72 10.55
CA THR A 8 17.43 2.27 10.50
C THR A 8 16.42 1.76 11.53
N ASP A 9 15.94 2.62 12.42
CA ASP A 9 14.90 2.32 13.42
C ASP A 9 13.63 3.08 13.07
N TRP A 10 12.69 2.39 12.41
CA TRP A 10 11.42 2.97 11.98
C TRP A 10 10.60 3.57 13.14
N THR A 11 10.71 2.99 14.36
CA THR A 11 9.98 3.50 15.53
C THR A 11 10.48 4.89 15.92
N ARG A 12 11.79 5.11 15.82
CA ARG A 12 12.39 6.42 16.09
C ARG A 12 12.09 7.42 14.99
N ASN A 13 12.14 6.98 13.74
CA ASN A 13 11.80 7.81 12.60
C ASN A 13 10.36 8.33 12.73
N SER A 14 9.40 7.43 12.94
CA SER A 14 7.99 7.79 13.17
C SER A 14 7.81 8.64 14.43
N GLY A 15 8.57 8.34 15.49
CA GLY A 15 8.59 9.12 16.73
C GLY A 15 9.04 10.57 16.51
N GLU A 16 10.06 10.81 15.68
CA GLU A 16 10.55 12.15 15.33
C GLU A 16 9.53 12.91 14.48
N VAL A 17 8.92 12.25 13.48
CA VAL A 17 7.83 12.84 12.68
C VAL A 17 6.69 13.29 13.59
N LEU A 18 6.25 12.41 14.49
CA LEU A 18 5.16 12.71 15.42
C LEU A 18 5.55 13.84 16.41
N ALA A 19 6.81 13.90 16.85
CA ALA A 19 7.31 14.97 17.72
C ALA A 19 7.30 16.32 17.01
N ARG A 20 7.72 16.40 15.75
CA ARG A 20 7.67 17.63 14.92
C ARG A 20 6.24 18.08 14.73
N LEU A 21 5.38 17.19 14.30
CA LEU A 21 3.95 17.48 14.12
C LEU A 21 3.30 17.94 15.43
N SER A 22 3.57 17.26 16.55
CA SER A 22 3.05 17.65 17.87
C SER A 22 3.56 19.00 18.33
N ARG A 23 4.78 19.38 17.98
CA ARG A 23 5.34 20.71 18.22
C ARG A 23 4.55 21.77 17.46
N ASP A 24 4.27 21.53 16.17
CA ASP A 24 3.46 22.45 15.37
C ASP A 24 2.03 22.60 15.91
N VAL A 25 1.39 21.50 16.31
CA VAL A 25 0.06 21.52 16.94
C VAL A 25 0.06 22.36 18.24
N ARG A 26 1.07 22.18 19.10
CA ARG A 26 1.20 22.96 20.35
C ARG A 26 1.40 24.45 20.07
N HIS A 27 2.08 24.80 18.97
CA HIS A 27 2.20 26.18 18.51
C HIS A 27 0.98 26.68 17.74
N ARG A 28 -0.08 25.89 17.68
CA ARG A 28 -1.36 26.22 17.01
C ARG A 28 -1.20 26.57 15.53
N ARG A 29 -0.28 25.90 14.85
CA ARG A 29 -0.04 26.09 13.41
C ARG A 29 -1.04 25.22 12.62
N PRO A 30 -2.01 25.81 11.91
CA PRO A 30 -2.99 25.03 11.14
C PRO A 30 -2.41 24.47 9.85
N GLY A 31 -3.19 23.62 9.18
CA GLY A 31 -2.86 23.11 7.84
C GLY A 31 -1.71 22.10 7.84
N ARG A 32 -1.58 21.27 8.89
CA ARG A 32 -0.62 20.17 8.94
C ARG A 32 -1.30 18.87 8.52
N ILE A 33 -0.67 18.14 7.61
CA ILE A 33 -1.16 16.86 7.14
C ILE A 33 -0.08 15.81 7.36
N LEU A 34 -0.40 14.77 8.13
CA LEU A 34 0.42 13.58 8.28
C LEU A 34 -0.12 12.48 7.37
N MET A 35 0.63 12.13 6.34
CA MET A 35 0.30 11.05 5.43
C MET A 35 0.91 9.73 5.89
N VAL A 36 0.08 8.71 6.03
CA VAL A 36 0.48 7.36 6.43
C VAL A 36 -0.29 6.32 5.62
N PRO A 37 0.19 5.07 5.54
CA PRO A 37 -0.59 3.97 4.99
C PRO A 37 -1.96 3.83 5.66
N GLU A 38 -2.99 3.48 4.87
CA GLU A 38 -4.38 3.37 5.34
C GLU A 38 -4.52 2.51 6.61
N LEU A 39 -3.80 1.38 6.64
CA LEU A 39 -3.87 0.40 7.74
C LEU A 39 -3.45 0.96 9.10
N ILE A 40 -2.56 1.93 9.14
CA ILE A 40 -2.04 2.51 10.39
C ILE A 40 -2.62 3.89 10.70
N SER A 41 -3.47 4.44 9.82
CA SER A 41 -3.97 5.81 9.94
C SER A 41 -4.69 6.06 11.27
N HIS A 42 -5.55 5.15 11.69
CA HIS A 42 -6.30 5.28 12.94
C HIS A 42 -5.40 5.19 14.19
N GLU A 43 -4.41 4.31 14.18
CA GLU A 43 -3.46 4.19 15.29
C GLU A 43 -2.57 5.44 15.39
N THR A 44 -2.13 5.95 14.26
CA THR A 44 -1.34 7.20 14.18
C THR A 44 -2.15 8.40 14.65
N GLU A 45 -3.42 8.49 14.28
CA GLU A 45 -4.33 9.54 14.76
C GLU A 45 -4.47 9.51 16.28
N ARG A 46 -4.65 8.31 16.87
CA ARG A 46 -4.66 8.14 18.32
C ARG A 46 -3.33 8.50 18.99
N ALA A 47 -2.20 8.18 18.34
CA ALA A 47 -0.88 8.55 18.83
C ALA A 47 -0.68 10.08 18.82
N LEU A 48 -1.15 10.76 17.78
CA LEU A 48 -1.14 12.22 17.69
C LEU A 48 -1.97 12.85 18.82
N CYS A 49 -3.19 12.37 19.04
CA CYS A 49 -4.05 12.88 20.14
C CYS A 49 -3.41 12.66 21.51
N ARG A 50 -2.75 11.52 21.75
CA ARG A 50 -2.03 11.28 23.01
C ARG A 50 -0.84 12.23 23.22
N SER A 51 -0.13 12.59 22.13
CA SER A 51 1.09 13.40 22.22
C SER A 51 0.82 14.91 22.19
N ALA A 52 -0.21 15.35 21.49
CA ALA A 52 -0.52 16.76 21.26
C ALA A 52 -1.83 17.25 21.94
N GLY A 53 -2.62 16.31 22.49
CA GLY A 53 -3.90 16.58 23.14
C GLY A 53 -5.11 16.48 22.21
N ASP A 54 -6.31 16.45 22.78
CA ASP A 54 -7.58 16.20 22.07
C ASP A 54 -7.95 17.28 21.04
N THR A 55 -7.30 18.45 21.09
CA THR A 55 -7.51 19.53 20.14
C THR A 55 -6.61 19.42 18.90
N ALA A 56 -5.82 18.35 18.79
CA ALA A 56 -4.85 18.16 17.69
C ALA A 56 -5.52 18.20 16.31
N SER A 57 -6.73 17.63 16.18
CA SER A 57 -7.50 17.62 14.94
C SER A 57 -7.89 19.00 14.37
N ARG A 58 -7.76 20.07 15.16
CA ARG A 58 -7.97 21.44 14.67
C ARG A 58 -6.79 21.98 13.86
N TYR A 59 -5.61 21.39 14.03
CA TYR A 59 -4.36 21.89 13.48
C TYR A 59 -3.69 20.89 12.53
N ALA A 60 -3.94 19.60 12.74
CA ALA A 60 -3.34 18.52 11.97
C ALA A 60 -4.37 17.43 11.63
N GLU A 61 -4.28 16.90 10.42
CA GLU A 61 -5.07 15.77 9.92
C GLU A 61 -4.15 14.59 9.62
N VAL A 62 -4.59 13.36 9.94
CA VAL A 62 -3.89 12.12 9.57
C VAL A 62 -4.64 11.48 8.42
N LEU A 63 -4.01 11.40 7.26
CA LEU A 63 -4.64 10.97 6.02
C LEU A 63 -3.82 9.88 5.34
N SER A 64 -4.50 8.97 4.62
CA SER A 64 -3.89 8.18 3.56
C SER A 64 -3.97 8.92 2.22
N PHE A 65 -3.33 8.42 1.17
CA PHE A 65 -3.48 8.99 -0.18
C PHE A 65 -4.95 9.02 -0.63
N THR A 66 -5.71 7.97 -0.34
CA THR A 66 -7.15 7.89 -0.64
C THR A 66 -7.97 8.96 0.09
N ARG A 67 -7.68 9.16 1.38
CA ARG A 67 -8.33 10.20 2.19
C ARG A 67 -7.89 11.59 1.78
N LEU A 68 -6.63 11.78 1.37
CA LEU A 68 -6.13 13.04 0.81
C LEU A 68 -6.89 13.42 -0.46
N ALA A 69 -7.13 12.46 -1.36
CA ALA A 69 -7.91 12.69 -2.58
C ALA A 69 -9.31 13.24 -2.28
N ARG A 70 -9.99 12.64 -1.30
CA ARG A 70 -11.31 13.12 -0.86
C ARG A 70 -11.21 14.53 -0.26
N ARG A 71 -10.22 14.75 0.59
CA ARG A 71 -10.03 16.03 1.30
C ARG A 71 -9.72 17.19 0.33
N ALA A 72 -8.86 16.92 -0.67
CA ALA A 72 -8.54 17.90 -1.72
C ALA A 72 -9.80 18.25 -2.55
N ALA A 73 -10.57 17.25 -2.94
CA ALA A 73 -11.82 17.44 -3.68
C ALA A 73 -12.88 18.23 -2.90
N GLU A 74 -13.05 17.93 -1.62
CA GLU A 74 -13.95 18.67 -0.74
C GLU A 74 -13.57 20.16 -0.67
N GLN A 75 -12.27 20.47 -0.58
CA GLN A 75 -11.79 21.84 -0.57
C GLN A 75 -11.95 22.53 -1.92
N ALA A 76 -11.80 21.81 -3.03
CA ALA A 76 -12.04 22.32 -4.38
C ALA A 76 -13.54 22.47 -4.71
N GLY A 77 -14.45 22.02 -3.81
CA GLY A 77 -15.90 22.00 -4.07
C GLY A 77 -16.34 20.96 -5.11
N SER A 78 -15.46 20.05 -5.49
CA SER A 78 -15.79 18.91 -6.32
C SER A 78 -16.37 17.77 -5.47
N GLY A 79 -17.36 17.06 -6.00
CA GLY A 79 -17.93 15.90 -5.32
C GLY A 79 -16.89 14.77 -5.16
N ALA A 80 -17.11 13.89 -4.18
CA ALA A 80 -16.27 12.70 -4.03
C ALA A 80 -16.35 11.83 -5.30
N MET A 81 -15.21 11.30 -5.74
CA MET A 81 -15.18 10.37 -6.86
C MET A 81 -15.87 9.05 -6.48
N GLU A 82 -16.98 8.74 -7.15
CA GLU A 82 -17.62 7.43 -6.99
C GLU A 82 -16.86 6.38 -7.80
N CYS A 83 -16.45 5.30 -7.13
CA CYS A 83 -15.70 4.23 -7.74
C CYS A 83 -16.53 2.97 -7.94
N LEU A 84 -16.18 2.20 -8.98
CA LEU A 84 -16.65 0.84 -9.16
C LEU A 84 -16.12 -0.06 -8.05
N ASP A 85 -16.91 -1.01 -7.64
CA ASP A 85 -16.43 -2.15 -6.83
C ASP A 85 -15.79 -3.23 -7.71
N GLY A 86 -15.27 -4.29 -7.10
CA GLY A 86 -14.61 -5.37 -7.82
C GLY A 86 -15.49 -6.02 -8.87
N GLY A 87 -16.78 -6.26 -8.55
CA GLY A 87 -17.73 -6.84 -9.48
C GLY A 87 -18.04 -5.91 -10.67
N GLY A 88 -18.26 -4.62 -10.38
CA GLY A 88 -18.47 -3.61 -11.42
C GLY A 88 -17.29 -3.49 -12.38
N ARG A 89 -16.04 -3.64 -11.88
CA ARG A 89 -14.84 -3.65 -12.71
C ARG A 89 -14.81 -4.86 -13.66
N VAL A 90 -15.16 -6.05 -13.16
CA VAL A 90 -15.24 -7.26 -13.99
C VAL A 90 -16.29 -7.11 -15.07
N VAL A 91 -17.47 -6.57 -14.76
CA VAL A 91 -18.53 -6.31 -15.73
C VAL A 91 -18.08 -5.28 -16.78
N ALA A 92 -17.41 -4.19 -16.37
CA ALA A 92 -16.87 -3.19 -17.29
C ALA A 92 -15.80 -3.79 -18.23
N MET A 93 -14.89 -4.62 -17.71
CA MET A 93 -13.88 -5.30 -18.51
C MET A 93 -14.51 -6.31 -19.49
N ALA A 94 -15.50 -7.08 -19.04
CA ALA A 94 -16.25 -7.99 -19.91
C ALA A 94 -16.97 -7.25 -21.05
N ALA A 95 -17.57 -6.09 -20.74
CA ALA A 95 -18.21 -5.25 -21.76
C ALA A 95 -17.19 -4.68 -22.77
N ALA A 96 -16.02 -4.23 -22.29
CA ALA A 96 -14.92 -3.77 -23.15
C ALA A 96 -14.44 -4.89 -24.10
N ALA A 97 -14.20 -6.08 -23.56
CA ALA A 97 -13.77 -7.25 -24.33
C ALA A 97 -14.84 -7.65 -25.38
N ARG A 98 -16.12 -7.63 -25.01
CA ARG A 98 -17.22 -7.93 -25.93
C ARG A 98 -17.32 -6.93 -27.08
N GLN A 99 -17.16 -5.63 -26.81
CA GLN A 99 -17.15 -4.59 -27.85
C GLN A 99 -16.00 -4.78 -28.86
N LEU A 100 -14.90 -5.36 -28.41
CA LEU A 100 -13.71 -5.57 -29.20
C LEU A 100 -13.57 -7.01 -29.75
N ALA A 101 -14.54 -7.90 -29.53
CA ALA A 101 -14.44 -9.33 -29.82
C ALA A 101 -13.97 -9.65 -31.24
N SER A 102 -14.41 -8.89 -32.26
CA SER A 102 -13.98 -9.07 -33.65
C SER A 102 -12.55 -8.58 -33.95
N ARG A 103 -11.95 -7.81 -33.05
CA ARG A 103 -10.60 -7.22 -33.18
C ARG A 103 -9.57 -7.96 -32.37
N LEU A 104 -9.99 -8.75 -31.36
CA LEU A 104 -9.11 -9.51 -30.49
C LEU A 104 -8.82 -10.88 -31.13
N LYS A 105 -7.54 -11.23 -31.20
CA LYS A 105 -7.04 -12.53 -31.65
C LYS A 105 -6.31 -13.25 -30.54
N ALA A 106 -5.36 -12.58 -29.87
CA ALA A 106 -4.62 -13.11 -28.73
C ALA A 106 -5.52 -13.26 -27.49
N TYR A 107 -6.47 -12.35 -27.33
CA TYR A 107 -7.46 -12.33 -26.22
C TYR A 107 -8.88 -12.68 -26.71
N ALA A 108 -9.00 -13.52 -27.73
CA ALA A 108 -10.30 -13.96 -28.23
C ALA A 108 -11.09 -14.73 -27.17
N ALA A 109 -12.42 -14.49 -27.09
CA ALA A 109 -13.35 -15.13 -26.16
C ALA A 109 -13.00 -14.98 -24.67
N VAL A 110 -12.29 -13.92 -24.32
CA VAL A 110 -11.92 -13.56 -22.94
C VAL A 110 -13.13 -13.18 -22.09
N GLU A 111 -14.13 -12.57 -22.70
CA GLU A 111 -15.35 -12.10 -22.05
C GLU A 111 -16.18 -13.20 -21.38
N THR A 112 -15.91 -14.46 -21.69
CA THR A 112 -16.61 -15.62 -21.12
C THR A 112 -15.87 -16.27 -19.94
N LYS A 113 -14.68 -15.74 -19.56
CA LYS A 113 -13.82 -16.33 -18.53
C LYS A 113 -13.56 -15.35 -17.39
N PRO A 114 -14.33 -15.40 -16.29
CA PRO A 114 -14.22 -14.45 -15.18
C PRO A 114 -12.82 -14.34 -14.57
N GLU A 115 -12.12 -15.47 -14.43
CA GLU A 115 -10.76 -15.50 -13.87
C GLU A 115 -9.77 -14.75 -14.75
N PHE A 116 -9.95 -14.86 -16.08
CA PHE A 116 -9.08 -14.16 -17.02
C PHE A 116 -9.40 -12.65 -17.09
N LEU A 117 -10.66 -12.27 -16.93
CA LEU A 117 -11.05 -10.86 -16.79
C LEU A 117 -10.42 -10.24 -15.55
N THR A 118 -10.35 -10.98 -14.44
CA THR A 118 -9.66 -10.52 -13.23
C THR A 118 -8.17 -10.32 -13.49
N GLN A 119 -7.50 -11.25 -14.19
CA GLN A 119 -6.09 -11.09 -14.56
C GLN A 119 -5.85 -9.88 -15.49
N LEU A 120 -6.77 -9.58 -16.42
CA LEU A 120 -6.68 -8.37 -17.24
C LEU A 120 -6.81 -7.11 -16.38
N ILE A 121 -7.72 -7.10 -15.40
CA ILE A 121 -7.87 -6.00 -14.46
C ILE A 121 -6.61 -5.80 -13.63
N ASP A 122 -5.99 -6.90 -13.15
CA ASP A 122 -4.72 -6.84 -12.42
C ASP A 122 -3.60 -6.26 -13.29
N GLY A 123 -3.56 -6.61 -14.57
CA GLY A 123 -2.65 -6.02 -15.54
C GLY A 123 -2.89 -4.51 -15.76
N VAL A 124 -4.15 -4.10 -15.89
CA VAL A 124 -4.52 -2.67 -15.99
C VAL A 124 -4.14 -1.93 -14.70
N ASP A 125 -4.33 -2.55 -13.53
CA ASP A 125 -3.91 -1.98 -12.25
C ASP A 125 -2.41 -1.70 -12.21
N GLU A 126 -1.60 -2.64 -12.71
CA GLU A 126 -0.14 -2.48 -12.77
C GLU A 126 0.26 -1.37 -13.75
N PHE A 127 -0.35 -1.32 -14.94
CA PHE A 127 -0.10 -0.24 -15.88
C PHE A 127 -0.45 1.13 -15.30
N LYS A 128 -1.60 1.27 -14.65
CA LYS A 128 -2.01 2.53 -14.00
C LYS A 128 -1.06 2.93 -12.87
N ARG A 129 -0.63 1.98 -12.02
CA ARG A 129 0.37 2.25 -10.96
C ARG A 129 1.71 2.72 -11.52
N CYS A 130 2.08 2.22 -12.69
CA CYS A 130 3.31 2.60 -13.40
C CYS A 130 3.13 3.83 -14.27
N CYS A 131 1.96 4.47 -14.30
CA CYS A 131 1.60 5.58 -15.19
C CYS A 131 1.79 5.23 -16.67
N ILE A 132 1.52 3.97 -17.06
CA ILE A 132 1.56 3.51 -18.44
C ILE A 132 0.16 3.71 -19.05
N SER A 133 0.09 4.54 -20.07
CA SER A 133 -1.14 4.82 -20.80
C SER A 133 -1.38 3.81 -21.94
N PRO A 134 -2.61 3.71 -22.48
CA PRO A 134 -2.88 2.96 -23.71
C PRO A 134 -1.98 3.39 -24.87
N ALA A 135 -1.64 4.67 -24.98
CA ALA A 135 -0.75 5.18 -26.02
C ALA A 135 0.69 4.65 -25.87
N ASP A 136 1.18 4.49 -24.64
CA ASP A 136 2.51 3.92 -24.37
C ASP A 136 2.56 2.44 -24.77
N LEU A 137 1.50 1.67 -24.46
CA LEU A 137 1.38 0.27 -24.89
C LEU A 137 1.39 0.14 -26.42
N LYS A 138 0.69 1.04 -27.11
CA LYS A 138 0.67 1.08 -28.57
C LYS A 138 2.02 1.46 -29.14
N ALA A 139 2.73 2.42 -28.53
CA ALA A 139 4.09 2.79 -28.93
C ALA A 139 5.07 1.62 -28.72
N ALA A 140 4.96 0.89 -27.60
CA ALA A 140 5.75 -0.30 -27.35
C ALA A 140 5.44 -1.44 -28.34
N ALA A 141 4.18 -1.63 -28.72
CA ALA A 141 3.76 -2.59 -29.73
C ALA A 141 4.42 -2.31 -31.08
N ALA A 142 4.54 -1.03 -31.46
CA ALA A 142 5.20 -0.62 -32.72
C ALA A 142 6.73 -0.88 -32.74
N GLN A 143 7.34 -1.07 -31.57
CA GLN A 143 8.78 -1.35 -31.41
C GLN A 143 9.09 -2.84 -31.24
N THR A 144 8.06 -3.69 -31.20
CA THR A 144 8.18 -5.14 -31.01
C THR A 144 7.61 -5.88 -32.22
N GLU A 145 7.94 -7.17 -32.32
CA GLU A 145 7.46 -8.01 -33.42
C GLU A 145 6.74 -9.26 -32.90
N GLY A 146 5.98 -9.90 -33.78
CA GLY A 146 5.33 -11.20 -33.53
C GLY A 146 4.19 -11.14 -32.52
N SER A 147 4.06 -12.19 -31.70
CA SER A 147 2.94 -12.35 -30.78
C SER A 147 2.92 -11.30 -29.65
N LEU A 148 4.08 -10.75 -29.27
CA LEU A 148 4.17 -9.74 -28.23
C LEU A 148 3.61 -8.41 -28.73
N ALA A 149 3.95 -7.98 -29.94
CA ALA A 149 3.40 -6.77 -30.55
C ALA A 149 1.86 -6.82 -30.59
N GLN A 150 1.31 -7.96 -31.04
CA GLN A 150 -0.13 -8.17 -31.10
C GLN A 150 -0.79 -8.10 -29.71
N LYS A 151 -0.19 -8.75 -28.69
CA LYS A 151 -0.70 -8.70 -27.32
C LYS A 151 -0.72 -7.29 -26.75
N LEU A 152 0.35 -6.52 -26.95
CA LEU A 152 0.45 -5.13 -26.48
C LEU A 152 -0.59 -4.22 -27.18
N GLU A 153 -0.79 -4.41 -28.49
CA GLU A 153 -1.82 -3.67 -29.24
C GLU A 153 -3.22 -3.98 -28.73
N GLU A 154 -3.54 -5.26 -28.53
CA GLU A 154 -4.85 -5.68 -28.02
C GLU A 154 -5.07 -5.25 -26.57
N LEU A 155 -4.03 -5.27 -25.71
CA LEU A 155 -4.11 -4.71 -24.35
C LEU A 155 -4.34 -3.21 -24.35
N SER A 156 -3.68 -2.46 -25.27
CA SER A 156 -3.95 -1.03 -25.44
C SER A 156 -5.43 -0.76 -25.77
N LEU A 157 -6.00 -1.52 -26.70
CA LEU A 157 -7.40 -1.39 -27.09
C LEU A 157 -8.37 -1.75 -25.95
N LEU A 158 -8.08 -2.83 -25.23
CA LEU A 158 -8.87 -3.26 -24.07
C LEU A 158 -8.86 -2.20 -22.97
N MET A 159 -7.68 -1.66 -22.65
CA MET A 159 -7.52 -0.64 -21.63
C MET A 159 -8.25 0.67 -22.04
N GLU A 160 -8.13 1.10 -23.29
CA GLU A 160 -8.81 2.28 -23.82
C GLU A 160 -10.33 2.13 -23.76
N SER A 161 -10.86 0.97 -24.17
CA SER A 161 -12.30 0.68 -24.12
C SER A 161 -12.81 0.61 -22.68
N TYR A 162 -12.05 -0.05 -21.79
CA TYR A 162 -12.37 -0.13 -20.36
C TYR A 162 -12.41 1.25 -19.70
N ASP A 163 -11.41 2.09 -19.92
CA ASP A 163 -11.35 3.45 -19.38
C ASP A 163 -12.51 4.31 -19.92
N SER A 164 -12.85 4.18 -21.20
CA SER A 164 -14.01 4.85 -21.79
C SER A 164 -15.35 4.44 -21.14
N LEU A 165 -15.50 3.17 -20.77
CA LEU A 165 -16.70 2.70 -20.06
C LEU A 165 -16.74 3.21 -18.62
N CYS A 166 -15.61 3.17 -17.91
CA CYS A 166 -15.51 3.68 -16.55
C CYS A 166 -15.74 5.20 -16.47
N SER A 167 -15.37 5.97 -17.51
CA SER A 167 -15.57 7.42 -17.52
C SER A 167 -17.02 7.88 -17.65
N ARG A 168 -17.94 7.00 -18.06
CA ARG A 168 -19.37 7.33 -18.26
C ARG A 168 -20.22 7.25 -16.99
N GLY A 169 -19.67 6.78 -15.89
CA GLY A 169 -20.40 6.58 -14.64
C GLY A 169 -19.48 6.58 -13.43
N LYS A 170 -19.49 5.48 -12.68
CA LYS A 170 -18.52 5.28 -11.59
C LYS A 170 -17.14 4.99 -12.17
N ARG A 171 -16.12 5.67 -11.64
CA ARG A 171 -14.74 5.57 -12.12
C ARG A 171 -14.04 4.30 -11.61
N ASP A 172 -12.95 3.94 -12.26
CA ASP A 172 -12.02 2.93 -11.72
C ASP A 172 -11.36 3.47 -10.45
N PRO A 173 -11.34 2.70 -9.34
CA PRO A 173 -10.64 3.12 -8.12
C PRO A 173 -9.14 3.38 -8.32
N ARG A 174 -8.51 2.84 -9.37
CA ARG A 174 -7.10 3.09 -9.70
C ARG A 174 -6.85 4.46 -10.32
N ASP A 175 -7.89 5.12 -10.81
CA ASP A 175 -7.79 6.49 -11.33
C ASP A 175 -7.79 7.53 -10.20
N GLN A 176 -8.03 7.13 -8.95
CA GLN A 176 -8.12 8.03 -7.82
C GLN A 176 -6.84 8.84 -7.56
N MET A 177 -5.67 8.24 -7.80
CA MET A 177 -4.40 8.94 -7.62
C MET A 177 -4.13 9.94 -8.74
N THR A 178 -4.48 9.60 -9.98
CA THR A 178 -4.42 10.52 -11.12
C THR A 178 -5.38 11.70 -10.91
N TRP A 179 -6.60 11.39 -10.49
CA TRP A 179 -7.58 12.43 -10.15
C TRP A 179 -7.15 13.31 -8.98
N LEU A 180 -6.50 12.75 -7.94
CA LEU A 180 -5.92 13.54 -6.86
C LEU A 180 -4.89 14.54 -7.42
N LEU A 181 -4.01 14.09 -8.30
CA LEU A 181 -3.00 14.96 -8.91
C LEU A 181 -3.66 16.11 -9.68
N GLU A 182 -4.67 15.83 -10.51
CA GLU A 182 -5.45 16.85 -11.21
C GLU A 182 -6.07 17.88 -10.24
N GLN A 183 -6.68 17.41 -9.12
CA GLN A 183 -7.25 18.31 -8.11
C GLN A 183 -6.18 19.19 -7.41
N LEU A 184 -4.97 18.66 -7.23
CA LEU A 184 -3.87 19.40 -6.65
C LEU A 184 -3.29 20.44 -7.63
N GLU A 185 -3.23 20.10 -8.92
CA GLU A 185 -2.76 21.00 -9.98
C GLU A 185 -3.71 22.17 -10.23
N ASP A 186 -5.03 21.91 -10.19
CA ASP A 186 -6.07 22.92 -10.40
C ASP A 186 -6.28 23.85 -9.20
N GLY A 187 -5.73 23.51 -8.02
CA GLY A 187 -6.02 24.17 -6.76
C GLY A 187 -4.79 24.67 -6.00
N ASP A 188 -5.06 25.41 -4.93
CA ASP A 188 -4.02 25.90 -4.00
C ASP A 188 -3.83 24.99 -2.78
N PHE A 189 -4.36 23.76 -2.82
CA PHE A 189 -4.34 22.87 -1.66
C PHE A 189 -2.92 22.62 -1.15
N ALA A 190 -1.98 22.29 -2.02
CA ALA A 190 -0.59 22.03 -1.66
C ALA A 190 0.06 23.27 -0.99
N ARG A 191 -0.20 24.48 -1.49
CA ARG A 191 0.39 25.72 -0.98
C ARG A 191 -0.08 26.11 0.41
N GLN A 192 -1.26 25.64 0.81
CA GLN A 192 -1.88 25.95 2.10
C GLN A 192 -1.48 24.96 3.20
N HIS A 193 -0.83 23.85 2.85
CA HIS A 193 -0.55 22.76 3.79
C HIS A 193 0.93 22.42 3.86
N VAL A 194 1.36 21.98 5.06
CA VAL A 194 2.66 21.36 5.33
C VAL A 194 2.45 19.86 5.48
N PHE A 195 3.27 19.08 4.81
CA PHE A 195 3.11 17.63 4.75
C PHE A 195 4.20 16.93 5.54
N TYR A 196 3.78 15.95 6.32
CA TYR A 196 4.59 14.93 6.95
C TYR A 196 4.21 13.58 6.34
N ILE A 197 5.16 12.79 5.92
CA ILE A 197 4.93 11.51 5.24
C ILE A 197 5.74 10.44 5.95
N ASP A 198 5.06 9.42 6.47
CA ASP A 198 5.68 8.39 7.30
C ASP A 198 5.08 7.01 7.07
N GLY A 199 5.88 5.97 7.32
CA GLY A 199 5.42 4.57 7.27
C GLY A 199 5.36 3.95 5.87
N PHE A 200 5.86 4.62 4.84
CA PHE A 200 5.94 4.08 3.49
C PHE A 200 7.34 3.56 3.21
N PRO A 201 7.50 2.30 2.78
CA PRO A 201 8.80 1.76 2.36
C PRO A 201 9.21 2.26 0.97
N ASP A 202 8.23 2.53 0.12
CA ASP A 202 8.39 2.98 -1.26
C ASP A 202 7.12 3.67 -1.77
N PHE A 203 7.20 4.22 -2.97
CA PHE A 203 6.09 4.89 -3.63
C PHE A 203 5.92 4.36 -5.07
N THR A 204 4.68 4.18 -5.51
CA THR A 204 4.37 3.94 -6.91
C THR A 204 4.67 5.19 -7.75
N ARG A 205 4.73 5.05 -9.07
CA ARG A 205 4.90 6.22 -9.94
C ARG A 205 3.78 7.25 -9.78
N GLN A 206 2.55 6.81 -9.58
CA GLN A 206 1.44 7.73 -9.27
C GLN A 206 1.68 8.50 -7.96
N HIS A 207 2.12 7.80 -6.90
CA HIS A 207 2.47 8.45 -5.64
C HIS A 207 3.63 9.43 -5.82
N MET A 208 4.67 9.05 -6.59
CA MET A 208 5.80 9.94 -6.85
C MET A 208 5.38 11.22 -7.58
N ALA A 209 4.47 11.16 -8.55
CA ALA A 209 3.95 12.34 -9.23
C ALA A 209 3.23 13.30 -8.24
N ILE A 210 2.43 12.74 -7.33
CA ILE A 210 1.78 13.51 -6.26
C ILE A 210 2.84 14.14 -5.34
N LEU A 211 3.85 13.37 -4.92
CA LEU A 211 4.92 13.86 -4.05
C LEU A 211 5.74 14.95 -4.72
N GLU A 212 6.07 14.82 -6.00
CA GLU A 212 6.76 15.86 -6.77
C GLU A 212 5.95 17.17 -6.78
N HIS A 213 4.64 17.09 -6.99
CA HIS A 213 3.76 18.26 -6.89
C HIS A 213 3.76 18.86 -5.47
N LEU A 214 3.63 18.04 -4.43
CA LEU A 214 3.69 18.52 -3.04
C LEU A 214 5.04 19.16 -2.71
N ILE A 215 6.16 18.56 -3.12
CA ILE A 215 7.51 19.08 -2.92
C ILE A 215 7.68 20.45 -3.60
N GLN A 216 7.11 20.62 -4.78
CA GLN A 216 7.22 21.85 -5.55
C GLN A 216 6.40 23.00 -4.96
N PHE A 217 5.18 22.73 -4.52
CA PHE A 217 4.21 23.77 -4.20
C PHE A 217 3.94 23.95 -2.71
N SER A 218 4.20 22.95 -1.87
CA SER A 218 3.99 23.09 -0.42
C SER A 218 5.11 23.90 0.23
N PRO A 219 4.80 24.63 1.31
CA PRO A 219 5.82 25.35 2.08
C PRO A 219 6.92 24.43 2.59
N GLU A 220 6.54 23.25 3.06
CA GLU A 220 7.45 22.25 3.62
C GLU A 220 6.88 20.84 3.46
N VAL A 221 7.74 19.89 3.09
CA VAL A 221 7.44 18.48 3.02
C VAL A 221 8.51 17.71 3.80
N THR A 222 8.11 16.92 4.78
CA THR A 222 9.00 16.06 5.55
C THR A 222 8.67 14.60 5.21
N VAL A 223 9.64 13.82 4.76
CA VAL A 223 9.48 12.39 4.44
C VAL A 223 10.40 11.57 5.32
N SER A 224 9.83 10.61 6.03
CA SER A 224 10.56 9.65 6.86
C SER A 224 10.76 8.35 6.09
N LEU A 225 12.00 7.87 6.03
CA LEU A 225 12.36 6.63 5.33
C LEU A 225 13.25 5.74 6.22
N ASN A 226 12.96 4.44 6.19
CA ASN A 226 13.71 3.47 6.98
C ASN A 226 14.92 2.96 6.19
N CYS A 227 15.98 3.76 6.15
CA CYS A 227 17.25 3.41 5.49
C CYS A 227 18.44 4.03 6.23
N ASP A 228 19.62 3.47 5.98
CA ASP A 228 20.89 3.91 6.57
C ASP A 228 21.49 5.11 5.81
N SER A 229 21.15 5.27 4.54
CA SER A 229 21.66 6.35 3.70
C SER A 229 20.80 6.58 2.47
N VAL A 230 20.93 7.74 1.85
CA VAL A 230 20.34 8.03 0.55
C VAL A 230 21.05 7.19 -0.50
N GLY A 231 20.31 6.34 -1.22
CA GLY A 231 20.87 5.42 -2.21
C GLY A 231 21.58 4.21 -1.59
N SER A 232 21.12 3.74 -0.43
CA SER A 232 21.65 2.54 0.22
C SER A 232 21.74 1.35 -0.73
N HIS A 233 22.85 0.61 -0.61
CA HIS A 233 23.06 -0.67 -1.29
C HIS A 233 22.93 -1.87 -0.35
N GLN A 234 22.58 -1.64 0.92
CA GLN A 234 22.34 -2.72 1.86
C GLN A 234 20.99 -3.38 1.55
N LEU A 235 20.96 -4.70 1.39
CA LEU A 235 19.78 -5.46 1.01
C LEU A 235 18.54 -5.14 1.86
N ALA A 236 18.72 -4.93 3.17
CA ALA A 236 17.64 -4.59 4.08
C ALA A 236 17.06 -3.19 3.86
N PHE A 237 17.85 -2.26 3.32
CA PHE A 237 17.50 -0.85 3.17
C PHE A 237 17.49 -0.37 1.72
N GLU A 238 17.84 -1.23 0.76
CA GLU A 238 18.02 -0.88 -0.64
C GLU A 238 16.80 -0.16 -1.20
N LYS A 239 15.61 -0.71 -0.99
CA LYS A 239 14.38 -0.15 -1.52
C LYS A 239 14.07 1.24 -0.97
N ALA A 240 14.15 1.41 0.34
CA ALA A 240 13.94 2.72 0.97
C ALA A 240 15.05 3.71 0.64
N GLY A 241 16.30 3.26 0.51
CA GLY A 241 17.42 4.08 0.07
C GLY A 241 17.29 4.54 -1.38
N GLN A 242 16.79 3.69 -2.28
CA GLN A 242 16.44 4.06 -3.65
C GLN A 242 15.33 5.12 -3.67
N THR A 243 14.28 4.92 -2.87
CA THR A 243 13.19 5.89 -2.71
C THR A 243 13.71 7.25 -2.23
N ALA A 244 14.60 7.25 -1.23
CA ALA A 244 15.26 8.48 -0.77
C ALA A 244 16.05 9.18 -1.89
N SER A 245 16.76 8.41 -2.71
CA SER A 245 17.51 8.91 -3.86
C SER A 245 16.59 9.50 -4.95
N GLU A 246 15.44 8.87 -5.20
CA GLU A 246 14.46 9.36 -6.16
C GLU A 246 13.85 10.69 -5.71
N LEU A 247 13.45 10.79 -4.44
CA LEU A 247 12.93 12.05 -3.85
C LEU A 247 13.98 13.15 -3.86
N TYR A 248 15.21 12.83 -3.51
CA TYR A 248 16.33 13.78 -3.55
C TYR A 248 16.55 14.33 -4.97
N ARG A 249 16.61 13.44 -5.97
CA ARG A 249 16.73 13.84 -7.38
C ARG A 249 15.53 14.62 -7.90
N ALA A 250 14.32 14.25 -7.47
CA ALA A 250 13.10 14.97 -7.82
C ALA A 250 13.16 16.41 -7.31
N ALA A 251 13.52 16.61 -6.04
CA ALA A 251 13.67 17.95 -5.48
C ALA A 251 14.76 18.78 -6.17
N GLN A 252 15.89 18.16 -6.56
CA GLN A 252 16.92 18.82 -7.35
C GLN A 252 16.39 19.28 -8.72
N ARG A 253 15.65 18.41 -9.44
CA ARG A 253 15.04 18.77 -10.73
C ARG A 253 14.05 19.93 -10.60
N LEU A 254 13.32 19.98 -9.48
CA LEU A 254 12.34 21.01 -9.17
C LEU A 254 12.97 22.28 -8.57
N HIS A 255 14.28 22.31 -8.39
CA HIS A 255 15.03 23.41 -7.73
C HIS A 255 14.54 23.71 -6.31
N VAL A 256 14.07 22.69 -5.58
CA VAL A 256 13.63 22.78 -4.19
C VAL A 256 14.79 22.41 -3.26
N PRO A 257 15.10 23.23 -2.23
CA PRO A 257 16.13 22.89 -1.25
C PRO A 257 15.81 21.57 -0.53
N VAL A 258 16.82 20.73 -0.35
CA VAL A 258 16.71 19.43 0.35
C VAL A 258 17.64 19.43 1.55
N GLU A 259 17.11 19.05 2.68
CA GLU A 259 17.85 18.74 3.89
C GLU A 259 17.71 17.26 4.25
N VAL A 260 18.83 16.59 4.42
CA VAL A 260 18.86 15.17 4.83
C VAL A 260 19.31 15.13 6.28
N GLU A 261 18.50 14.56 7.13
CA GLU A 261 18.77 14.42 8.56
C GLU A 261 18.78 12.96 8.96
N GLU A 262 19.87 12.52 9.54
CA GLU A 262 20.01 11.18 10.08
C GLU A 262 19.45 11.12 11.51
N ILE A 263 18.46 10.26 11.73
CA ILE A 263 17.88 10.04 13.04
C ILE A 263 18.82 9.13 13.85
N PRO A 264 19.33 9.58 15.01
CA PRO A 264 20.24 8.80 15.81
C PRO A 264 19.64 7.45 16.22
N GLN A 265 20.36 6.39 16.04
CA GLN A 265 19.93 5.05 16.40
C GLN A 265 19.83 4.89 17.92
N ARG A 266 18.99 3.95 18.34
CA ARG A 266 18.96 3.51 19.73
C ARG A 266 20.00 2.43 19.91
N GLU A 267 20.83 2.58 20.94
CA GLU A 267 21.67 1.49 21.42
C GLU A 267 20.78 0.43 22.08
N ASP A 268 20.43 -0.59 21.34
CA ASP A 268 19.73 -1.77 21.84
C ASP A 268 20.46 -3.05 21.40
N PRO A 269 20.21 -4.18 22.06
CA PRO A 269 20.92 -5.43 21.75
C PRO A 269 20.70 -5.94 20.32
N LEU A 270 19.67 -5.47 19.61
CA LEU A 270 19.34 -5.87 18.24
C LEU A 270 19.95 -4.92 17.18
N CYS A 271 20.62 -3.83 17.57
CA CYS A 271 21.18 -2.86 16.61
C CYS A 271 22.19 -3.53 15.66
N ILE A 272 22.97 -4.48 16.15
CA ILE A 272 23.92 -5.27 15.33
C ILE A 272 23.19 -6.03 14.21
N LEU A 273 22.00 -6.54 14.48
CA LEU A 273 21.20 -7.23 13.45
C LEU A 273 20.70 -6.25 12.40
N ARG A 274 20.20 -5.08 12.82
CA ARG A 274 19.75 -4.05 11.88
C ARG A 274 20.88 -3.57 10.96
N GLU A 275 22.07 -3.35 11.53
CA GLU A 275 23.21 -2.81 10.78
C GLU A 275 23.91 -3.86 9.90
N LYS A 276 23.99 -5.11 10.36
CA LYS A 276 24.87 -6.12 9.74
C LYS A 276 24.15 -7.33 9.16
N LEU A 277 22.85 -7.42 9.32
CA LEU A 277 22.09 -8.51 8.70
C LEU A 277 22.28 -8.42 7.16
N PHE A 278 22.67 -9.53 6.55
CA PHE A 278 23.01 -9.67 5.14
C PHE A 278 24.32 -9.02 4.66
N GLN A 279 25.14 -8.47 5.57
CA GLN A 279 26.45 -7.88 5.19
C GLN A 279 27.66 -8.81 5.38
N GLY A 280 27.45 -10.06 5.74
CA GLY A 280 28.52 -11.04 5.99
C GLY A 280 28.46 -11.66 7.39
N PRO A 281 29.51 -12.32 7.84
CA PRO A 281 29.47 -13.03 9.11
C PRO A 281 29.33 -12.04 10.28
N ILE A 282 28.27 -12.22 11.06
CA ILE A 282 28.03 -11.48 12.28
C ILE A 282 28.86 -12.12 13.39
N GLN A 283 29.69 -11.33 14.08
CA GLN A 283 30.38 -11.80 15.29
C GLN A 283 29.34 -12.11 16.39
N GLN A 284 29.61 -13.12 17.21
CA GLN A 284 28.78 -13.44 18.37
C GLN A 284 28.61 -12.19 19.24
N GLY A 285 27.42 -11.77 19.46
CA GLY A 285 27.10 -10.56 20.22
C GLY A 285 25.96 -10.78 21.22
N SER A 286 25.67 -9.76 22.00
CA SER A 286 24.63 -9.75 23.04
C SER A 286 23.21 -10.00 22.51
N ALA A 287 23.00 -9.89 21.20
CA ALA A 287 21.69 -10.12 20.56
C ALA A 287 21.21 -11.58 20.67
N ALA A 288 22.11 -12.56 20.85
CA ALA A 288 21.77 -13.98 20.88
C ALA A 288 20.75 -14.35 21.96
N GLN A 289 20.72 -13.65 23.08
CA GLN A 289 19.74 -13.88 24.15
C GLN A 289 18.32 -13.41 23.80
N PHE A 290 18.17 -12.51 22.83
CA PHE A 290 16.89 -11.95 22.39
C PHE A 290 16.38 -12.60 21.11
N LEU A 291 17.20 -13.42 20.45
CA LEU A 291 16.87 -14.07 19.20
C LEU A 291 16.75 -15.58 19.39
N ARG A 292 15.64 -16.14 18.94
CA ARG A 292 15.44 -17.58 18.89
C ARG A 292 15.03 -17.98 17.48
N VAL A 293 15.73 -18.96 16.93
CA VAL A 293 15.40 -19.56 15.63
C VAL A 293 14.86 -20.97 15.88
N CYS A 294 13.68 -21.25 15.35
CA CYS A 294 13.05 -22.56 15.42
C CYS A 294 12.77 -23.06 13.99
N ARG A 295 12.96 -24.35 13.79
CA ARG A 295 12.57 -25.03 12.56
C ARG A 295 11.43 -26.00 12.91
N ALA A 296 10.33 -25.93 12.16
CA ALA A 296 9.19 -26.80 12.31
C ALA A 296 9.03 -27.71 11.07
N ASP A 297 8.40 -28.87 11.24
CA ASP A 297 8.22 -29.85 10.16
C ASP A 297 7.01 -29.55 9.28
N SER A 298 6.14 -28.66 9.72
CA SER A 298 4.93 -28.27 8.99
C SER A 298 4.44 -26.86 9.42
N PRO A 299 3.66 -26.18 8.59
CA PRO A 299 3.03 -24.91 8.96
C PRO A 299 2.16 -25.02 10.23
N TRP A 300 1.51 -26.19 10.43
CA TRP A 300 0.77 -26.46 11.65
C TRP A 300 1.68 -26.46 12.90
N ALA A 301 2.79 -27.18 12.85
CA ALA A 301 3.76 -27.24 13.93
C ALA A 301 4.40 -25.88 14.21
N GLU A 302 4.64 -25.09 13.16
CA GLU A 302 5.16 -23.74 13.25
C GLU A 302 4.20 -22.81 14.01
N VAL A 303 2.90 -22.82 13.67
CA VAL A 303 1.89 -22.03 14.36
C VAL A 303 1.66 -22.51 15.80
N MET A 304 1.73 -23.83 16.03
CA MET A 304 1.67 -24.39 17.39
C MET A 304 2.82 -23.89 18.27
N GLU A 305 4.06 -23.91 17.75
CA GLU A 305 5.23 -23.38 18.48
C GLU A 305 5.07 -21.87 18.76
N ALA A 306 4.59 -21.10 17.77
CA ALA A 306 4.29 -19.69 17.96
C ALA A 306 3.25 -19.47 19.08
N ALA A 307 2.18 -20.25 19.09
CA ALA A 307 1.13 -20.17 20.12
C ALA A 307 1.67 -20.52 21.52
N HIS A 308 2.49 -21.56 21.64
CA HIS A 308 3.16 -21.90 22.90
C HIS A 308 4.08 -20.77 23.36
N ARG A 309 4.82 -20.15 22.44
CA ARG A 309 5.70 -19.04 22.75
C ARG A 309 4.93 -17.81 23.22
N VAL A 310 3.81 -17.48 22.57
CA VAL A 310 2.92 -16.39 23.00
C VAL A 310 2.45 -16.62 24.43
N ARG A 311 1.98 -17.82 24.75
CA ARG A 311 1.55 -18.14 26.12
C ARG A 311 2.68 -18.04 27.14
N ALA A 312 3.88 -18.51 26.79
CA ALA A 312 5.05 -18.40 27.65
C ALA A 312 5.42 -16.93 27.92
N LEU A 313 5.39 -16.07 26.89
CA LEU A 313 5.65 -14.63 27.06
C LEU A 313 4.58 -13.96 27.95
N VAL A 314 3.31 -14.31 27.77
CA VAL A 314 2.22 -13.77 28.59
C VAL A 314 2.32 -14.25 30.04
N SER A 315 2.72 -15.50 30.29
CA SER A 315 2.97 -15.99 31.66
C SER A 315 4.14 -15.26 32.35
N GLN A 316 5.05 -14.68 31.59
CA GLN A 316 6.16 -13.85 32.06
C GLN A 316 5.79 -12.36 32.22
N GLY A 317 4.51 -11.99 31.97
CA GLY A 317 4.00 -10.64 32.16
C GLY A 317 3.87 -9.80 30.89
N CYS A 318 4.17 -10.32 29.70
CA CYS A 318 3.88 -9.63 28.45
C CYS A 318 2.37 -9.56 28.22
N ARG A 319 1.91 -8.49 27.60
CA ARG A 319 0.48 -8.37 27.23
C ARG A 319 0.31 -8.87 25.80
N TYR A 320 -0.79 -9.52 25.48
CA TYR A 320 -1.11 -9.98 24.12
C TYR A 320 -0.96 -8.88 23.07
N ARG A 321 -1.38 -7.65 23.39
CA ARG A 321 -1.29 -6.49 22.49
C ARG A 321 0.14 -6.02 22.18
N ASP A 322 1.12 -6.47 22.97
CA ASP A 322 2.53 -6.12 22.78
C ASP A 322 3.28 -7.21 21.98
N ILE A 323 2.57 -8.26 21.54
CA ILE A 323 3.12 -9.39 20.78
C ILE A 323 2.58 -9.31 19.36
N THR A 324 3.49 -9.31 18.38
CA THR A 324 3.13 -9.31 16.95
C THR A 324 3.62 -10.61 16.32
N LEU A 325 2.72 -11.29 15.59
CA LEU A 325 3.04 -12.41 14.72
C LEU A 325 3.06 -11.94 13.28
N VAL A 326 4.17 -12.15 12.59
CA VAL A 326 4.35 -11.77 11.18
C VAL A 326 4.51 -13.01 10.34
N CYS A 327 3.77 -13.11 9.24
CA CYS A 327 3.93 -14.15 8.24
C CYS A 327 3.92 -13.55 6.83
N THR A 328 4.62 -14.20 5.90
CA THR A 328 4.74 -13.74 4.51
C THR A 328 3.58 -14.20 3.63
N ASP A 329 2.92 -15.30 4.00
CA ASP A 329 1.78 -15.88 3.29
C ASP A 329 0.56 -15.99 4.20
N MET A 330 -0.26 -14.94 4.18
CA MET A 330 -1.50 -14.91 4.97
C MET A 330 -2.51 -15.96 4.48
N GLY A 331 -2.55 -16.28 3.21
CA GLY A 331 -3.48 -17.28 2.66
C GLY A 331 -3.30 -18.64 3.32
N GLN A 332 -2.05 -19.06 3.49
CA GLN A 332 -1.70 -20.31 4.13
C GLN A 332 -1.84 -20.28 5.66
N TYR A 333 -1.36 -19.21 6.29
CA TYR A 333 -1.22 -19.16 7.76
C TYR A 333 -2.45 -18.66 8.50
N GLN A 334 -3.26 -17.78 7.91
CA GLN A 334 -4.43 -17.20 8.57
C GLN A 334 -5.43 -18.25 9.10
N PRO A 335 -5.83 -19.30 8.34
CA PRO A 335 -6.74 -20.33 8.84
C PRO A 335 -6.14 -21.10 10.01
N LEU A 336 -4.84 -21.41 9.94
CA LEU A 336 -4.12 -22.13 10.99
C LEU A 336 -4.02 -21.32 12.29
N VAL A 337 -3.66 -20.03 12.17
CA VAL A 337 -3.62 -19.12 13.31
C VAL A 337 -4.98 -18.98 13.94
N SER A 338 -6.04 -18.76 13.16
CA SER A 338 -7.40 -18.65 13.66
C SER A 338 -7.82 -19.89 14.45
N LEU A 339 -7.55 -21.08 13.92
CA LEU A 339 -7.94 -22.34 14.55
C LEU A 339 -7.13 -22.63 15.81
N ILE A 340 -5.80 -22.56 15.72
CA ILE A 340 -4.90 -22.93 16.82
C ILE A 340 -5.02 -21.93 17.97
N PHE A 341 -5.03 -20.62 17.68
CA PHE A 341 -5.12 -19.59 18.70
C PHE A 341 -6.47 -19.60 19.41
N SER A 342 -7.56 -19.86 18.68
CA SER A 342 -8.88 -20.06 19.27
C SER A 342 -8.88 -21.26 20.22
N ARG A 343 -8.33 -22.42 19.82
CA ARG A 343 -8.23 -23.60 20.67
C ARG A 343 -7.38 -23.39 21.94
N MET A 344 -6.35 -22.55 21.82
CA MET A 344 -5.46 -22.22 22.95
C MET A 344 -5.93 -21.00 23.74
N HIS A 345 -7.10 -20.43 23.44
CA HIS A 345 -7.67 -19.23 24.08
C HIS A 345 -6.71 -18.03 24.01
N ILE A 346 -6.02 -17.86 22.89
CA ILE A 346 -5.14 -16.71 22.62
C ILE A 346 -5.95 -15.70 21.82
N PRO A 347 -6.22 -14.50 22.37
CA PRO A 347 -6.86 -13.44 21.61
C PRO A 347 -5.91 -12.95 20.52
N VAL A 348 -6.38 -12.90 19.28
CA VAL A 348 -5.61 -12.43 18.13
C VAL A 348 -6.46 -11.46 17.32
N TYR A 349 -5.86 -10.36 16.91
CA TYR A 349 -6.42 -9.48 15.89
C TYR A 349 -5.73 -9.80 14.55
N GLN A 350 -6.52 -10.08 13.54
CA GLN A 350 -6.06 -10.31 12.18
C GLN A 350 -6.69 -9.24 11.29
N SER A 351 -5.85 -8.46 10.61
CA SER A 351 -6.34 -7.54 9.58
C SER A 351 -6.48 -8.30 8.27
N GLY A 352 -7.67 -8.40 7.74
CA GLY A 352 -7.93 -9.08 6.48
C GLY A 352 -9.41 -9.02 6.15
N THR A 353 -9.72 -9.16 4.87
CA THR A 353 -11.08 -9.41 4.38
C THR A 353 -11.29 -10.90 4.27
N GLU A 354 -12.41 -11.40 4.78
CA GLU A 354 -12.84 -12.78 4.52
C GLU A 354 -13.50 -12.83 3.13
N ASP A 355 -13.14 -13.83 2.35
CA ASP A 355 -13.84 -14.10 1.10
C ASP A 355 -15.27 -14.55 1.40
N ILE A 356 -16.24 -13.72 1.04
CA ILE A 356 -17.65 -14.01 1.25
C ILE A 356 -18.11 -15.26 0.50
N LEU A 357 -17.43 -15.63 -0.61
CA LEU A 357 -17.75 -16.83 -1.40
C LEU A 357 -17.49 -18.11 -0.64
N GLN A 358 -16.61 -18.07 0.39
CA GLN A 358 -16.35 -19.21 1.27
C GLN A 358 -17.43 -19.41 2.35
N LYS A 359 -18.36 -18.49 2.49
CA LYS A 359 -19.48 -18.65 3.43
C LYS A 359 -20.50 -19.62 2.83
N SER A 360 -20.86 -20.65 3.60
CA SER A 360 -21.73 -21.74 3.14
C SER A 360 -23.08 -21.24 2.55
N MET A 361 -23.64 -20.19 3.11
CA MET A 361 -24.88 -19.59 2.63
C MET A 361 -24.71 -18.99 1.21
N ILE A 362 -23.63 -18.26 0.98
CA ILE A 362 -23.34 -17.64 -0.32
C ILE A 362 -23.00 -18.73 -1.35
N SER A 363 -22.14 -19.68 -0.98
CA SER A 363 -21.81 -20.83 -1.80
C SER A 363 -23.06 -21.62 -2.22
N THR A 364 -24.01 -21.83 -1.31
CA THR A 364 -25.29 -22.50 -1.64
C THR A 364 -26.11 -21.72 -2.66
N VAL A 365 -26.19 -20.38 -2.51
CA VAL A 365 -26.92 -19.55 -3.47
C VAL A 365 -26.26 -19.60 -4.86
N LEU A 366 -24.94 -19.47 -4.90
CA LEU A 366 -24.20 -19.54 -6.17
C LEU A 366 -24.35 -20.92 -6.85
N THR A 367 -24.19 -21.99 -6.08
CA THR A 367 -24.40 -23.35 -6.61
C THR A 367 -25.82 -23.56 -7.13
N ALA A 368 -26.83 -22.98 -6.46
CA ALA A 368 -28.20 -23.06 -6.94
C ALA A 368 -28.41 -22.28 -8.25
N LEU A 369 -27.75 -21.12 -8.39
CA LEU A 369 -27.79 -20.35 -9.64
C LEU A 369 -27.05 -21.08 -10.77
N ASP A 370 -25.88 -21.66 -10.49
CA ASP A 370 -25.12 -22.44 -11.47
C ASP A 370 -25.90 -23.68 -11.92
N ALA A 371 -26.55 -24.38 -11.00
CA ALA A 371 -27.41 -25.50 -11.33
C ALA A 371 -28.59 -25.08 -12.24
N ALA A 372 -29.20 -23.93 -11.98
CA ALA A 372 -30.27 -23.39 -12.82
C ALA A 372 -29.77 -22.97 -14.22
N LEU A 373 -28.57 -22.41 -14.31
CA LEU A 373 -27.95 -21.98 -15.58
C LEU A 373 -27.47 -23.17 -16.42
N SER A 374 -27.06 -24.27 -15.78
CA SER A 374 -26.63 -25.50 -16.43
C SER A 374 -27.77 -26.49 -16.71
N ASP A 375 -29.03 -26.06 -16.55
CA ASP A 375 -30.22 -26.89 -16.71
C ASP A 375 -30.17 -28.17 -15.87
N TYR A 376 -29.62 -28.03 -14.63
CA TYR A 376 -29.45 -29.12 -13.65
C TYR A 376 -28.54 -30.28 -14.15
N ASP A 377 -27.57 -29.99 -15.02
CA ASP A 377 -26.58 -30.98 -15.42
C ASP A 377 -25.70 -31.39 -14.23
N GLN A 378 -25.60 -32.71 -13.95
CA GLN A 378 -24.78 -33.22 -12.84
C GLN A 378 -23.26 -33.11 -13.07
N ARG A 379 -22.82 -32.60 -14.20
CA ARG A 379 -21.39 -32.48 -14.58
C ARG A 379 -20.80 -31.08 -14.29
N SER A 380 -21.59 -30.16 -13.76
CA SER A 380 -21.15 -28.81 -13.38
C SER A 380 -20.71 -28.73 -11.92
#